data_ca5c95e1f9781aac684a98d1c688ce2b
#
_entry.id   ca5c95e1f9781aac684a98d1c688ce2b
#
_cell.length_a   1.000
_cell.length_b   1.000
_cell.length_c   1.000
_cell.angle_alpha   90.00
_cell.angle_beta   90.00
_cell.angle_gamma   90.00
#
_symmetry.space_group_name_H-M   'P 1'
#
loop_
_entity.id
_entity.type
_entity.pdbx_description
1 polymer ?
#
loop_
_entity_poly.entity_id
_entity_poly.type
_entity_poly.pdbx_seq_one_letter_code
_entity_poly.pdbx_strand_id
1 'polypeptide(L)'
;IHYNGADGVTLLDAPADSRIVYSFHCYDPIIFTHQTAQWIKGMPKDFHIAYPDTLANYRRWSAAFSKEYIGSLLHEGLTDVETSFFEANLSAAISAAEKYDVPLYCSEYGVIHQADLESTLHWYQTISAVFEKHHIGRAAWTYKEMDFGLTDAEALPVMQKVLPLL
;
A
#
# COMPACT_ATOMS: atom_id res chain seq x y z
N ILE A 1 4.76 1.09 -18.21
CA ILE A 1 5.24 0.66 -16.87
C ILE A 1 4.34 1.35 -15.87
N HIS A 2 3.51 0.61 -15.19
CA HIS A 2 2.55 1.10 -14.20
C HIS A 2 3.23 1.25 -12.83
N TYR A 3 4.26 2.10 -12.73
CA TYR A 3 4.93 2.50 -11.48
C TYR A 3 5.09 1.39 -10.43
N ASN A 4 5.36 0.17 -10.86
CA ASN A 4 5.51 -1.01 -9.99
C ASN A 4 4.28 -1.36 -9.12
N GLY A 5 3.10 -0.83 -9.39
CA GLY A 5 1.88 -1.22 -8.69
C GLY A 5 1.50 -2.69 -8.89
N ALA A 6 0.64 -3.21 -8.03
CA ALA A 6 0.20 -4.61 -8.08
C ALA A 6 -0.47 -4.98 -9.42
N ASP A 7 -1.19 -4.05 -10.04
CA ASP A 7 -1.80 -4.22 -11.37
C ASP A 7 -0.76 -4.49 -12.47
N GLY A 8 0.45 -3.93 -12.34
CA GLY A 8 1.57 -4.17 -13.26
C GLY A 8 2.02 -5.62 -13.34
N VAL A 9 1.80 -6.41 -12.30
CA VAL A 9 2.13 -7.85 -12.27
C VAL A 9 1.36 -8.62 -13.36
N THR A 10 0.16 -8.19 -13.69
CA THR A 10 -0.67 -8.83 -14.73
C THR A 10 -0.10 -8.70 -16.15
N LEU A 11 0.83 -7.78 -16.35
CA LEU A 11 1.49 -7.51 -17.62
C LEU A 11 2.78 -8.32 -17.81
N LEU A 12 3.19 -9.07 -16.79
CA LEU A 12 4.38 -9.90 -16.86
C LEU A 12 4.09 -11.19 -17.65
N ASP A 13 5.07 -11.57 -18.46
CA ASP A 13 5.04 -12.86 -19.17
C ASP A 13 5.23 -14.03 -18.20
N ALA A 14 4.87 -15.24 -18.67
CA ALA A 14 5.19 -16.45 -17.95
C ALA A 14 6.71 -16.54 -17.70
N PRO A 15 7.15 -16.90 -16.47
CA PRO A 15 8.56 -16.93 -16.14
C PRO A 15 9.30 -17.97 -16.99
N ALA A 16 10.49 -17.61 -17.45
CA ALA A 16 11.37 -18.52 -18.17
C ALA A 16 12.16 -19.46 -17.23
N ASP A 17 12.11 -19.20 -15.90
CA ASP A 17 12.89 -19.91 -14.87
C ASP A 17 12.10 -19.94 -13.56
N SER A 18 12.19 -21.04 -12.82
CA SER A 18 11.50 -21.25 -11.54
C SER A 18 12.07 -20.41 -10.37
N ARG A 19 13.18 -19.69 -10.57
CA ARG A 19 13.81 -18.80 -9.57
C ARG A 19 13.36 -17.35 -9.69
N ILE A 20 12.31 -17.07 -10.43
CA ILE A 20 11.73 -15.75 -10.59
C ILE A 20 10.72 -15.48 -9.48
N VAL A 21 10.70 -14.24 -9.00
CA VAL A 21 9.72 -13.69 -8.07
C VAL A 21 9.09 -12.48 -8.75
N TYR A 22 7.77 -12.38 -8.74
CA TYR A 22 7.08 -11.17 -9.20
C TYR A 22 7.06 -10.14 -8.07
N SER A 23 7.53 -8.95 -8.37
CA SER A 23 7.65 -7.86 -7.39
C SER A 23 6.74 -6.69 -7.72
N PHE A 24 6.18 -6.07 -6.67
CA PHE A 24 5.35 -4.87 -6.77
C PHE A 24 5.57 -3.95 -5.57
N HIS A 25 5.04 -2.72 -5.66
CA HIS A 25 4.95 -1.77 -4.53
C HIS A 25 3.49 -1.58 -4.15
N CYS A 26 3.21 -1.34 -2.88
CA CYS A 26 1.88 -1.08 -2.38
C CYS A 26 1.86 0.07 -1.39
N TYR A 27 1.44 1.24 -1.85
CA TYR A 27 1.25 2.44 -1.02
C TYR A 27 -0.23 2.87 -0.95
N ASP A 28 -1.13 2.02 -1.41
CA ASP A 28 -2.56 2.35 -1.40
C ASP A 28 -3.16 2.32 0.02
N PRO A 29 -4.13 3.17 0.30
CA PRO A 29 -4.58 4.29 -0.54
C PRO A 29 -3.64 5.50 -0.42
N ILE A 30 -3.15 6.00 -1.55
CA ILE A 30 -2.11 7.05 -1.63
C ILE A 30 -2.45 8.31 -0.82
N ILE A 31 -3.71 8.70 -0.76
CA ILE A 31 -4.12 9.89 0.01
C ILE A 31 -3.88 9.76 1.51
N PHE A 32 -3.72 8.55 2.03
CA PHE A 32 -3.31 8.30 3.40
C PHE A 32 -1.80 8.17 3.53
N THR A 33 -1.21 7.23 2.80
CA THR A 33 0.21 6.89 2.93
C THR A 33 1.16 7.99 2.47
N HIS A 34 0.68 8.92 1.64
CA HIS A 34 1.42 10.07 1.12
C HIS A 34 0.73 11.40 1.41
N GLN A 35 -0.10 11.45 2.46
CA GLN A 35 -0.71 12.72 2.85
C GLN A 35 0.37 13.79 3.10
N THR A 36 0.11 15.03 2.72
CA THR A 36 1.05 16.17 2.75
C THR A 36 2.26 16.09 1.81
N ALA A 37 2.54 14.95 1.17
CA ALA A 37 3.72 14.75 0.34
C ALA A 37 3.77 15.73 -0.85
N GLN A 38 4.84 16.54 -0.92
CA GLN A 38 4.96 17.63 -1.88
C GLN A 38 5.24 17.14 -3.31
N TRP A 39 5.69 15.90 -3.47
CA TRP A 39 5.90 15.28 -4.78
C TRP A 39 4.66 14.62 -5.36
N ILE A 40 3.58 14.48 -4.57
CA ILE A 40 2.30 13.99 -5.05
C ILE A 40 1.52 15.16 -5.65
N LYS A 41 1.30 15.10 -6.96
CA LYS A 41 0.57 16.16 -7.68
C LYS A 41 -0.85 16.33 -7.14
N GLY A 42 -1.16 17.55 -6.74
CA GLY A 42 -2.48 17.91 -6.23
C GLY A 42 -2.68 17.67 -4.73
N MET A 43 -1.71 17.07 -4.03
CA MET A 43 -1.78 16.86 -2.59
C MET A 43 -1.58 18.19 -1.84
N PRO A 44 -2.56 18.66 -1.03
CA PRO A 44 -2.36 19.84 -0.21
C PRO A 44 -1.34 19.60 0.91
N LYS A 45 -0.56 20.64 1.24
CA LYS A 45 0.51 20.56 2.25
C LYS A 45 0.01 20.30 3.67
N ASP A 46 -1.22 20.62 3.94
CA ASP A 46 -1.89 20.55 5.24
C ASP A 46 -3.04 19.51 5.24
N PHE A 47 -3.09 18.66 4.23
CA PHE A 47 -4.11 17.62 4.17
C PHE A 47 -3.78 16.47 5.10
N HIS A 48 -4.72 16.12 5.96
CA HIS A 48 -4.66 14.93 6.81
C HIS A 48 -5.96 14.14 6.72
N ILE A 49 -5.82 12.83 6.71
CA ILE A 49 -6.92 11.86 6.77
C ILE A 49 -6.53 10.73 7.72
N ALA A 50 -7.46 10.27 8.53
CA ALA A 50 -7.26 9.10 9.40
C ALA A 50 -7.36 7.80 8.60
N TYR A 51 -6.81 6.73 9.16
CA TYR A 51 -7.00 5.37 8.66
C TYR A 51 -7.38 4.44 9.84
N PRO A 52 -8.49 3.67 9.73
CA PRO A 52 -9.46 3.78 8.62
C PRO A 52 -10.36 5.02 8.73
N ASP A 53 -10.98 5.38 7.63
CA ASP A 53 -12.13 6.27 7.55
C ASP A 53 -13.11 5.66 6.52
N THR A 54 -14.24 6.31 6.30
CA THR A 54 -15.26 5.77 5.39
C THR A 54 -14.75 5.73 3.95
N LEU A 55 -15.11 4.69 3.22
CA LEU A 55 -14.83 4.57 1.79
C LEU A 55 -15.33 5.80 0.99
N ALA A 56 -16.46 6.38 1.41
CA ALA A 56 -17.01 7.60 0.80
C ALA A 56 -16.07 8.80 0.96
N ASN A 57 -15.46 8.98 2.15
CA ASN A 57 -14.48 10.04 2.40
C ASN A 57 -13.21 9.83 1.57
N TYR A 58 -12.68 8.61 1.53
CA TYR A 58 -11.52 8.27 0.73
C TYR A 58 -11.76 8.55 -0.76
N ARG A 59 -12.90 8.12 -1.31
CA ARG A 59 -13.29 8.40 -2.70
C ARG A 59 -13.41 9.89 -2.98
N ARG A 60 -14.07 10.63 -2.09
CA ARG A 60 -14.27 12.08 -2.23
C ARG A 60 -12.93 12.83 -2.30
N TRP A 61 -12.04 12.56 -1.37
CA TRP A 61 -10.76 13.26 -1.28
C TRP A 61 -9.79 12.83 -2.39
N SER A 62 -9.72 11.56 -2.73
CA SER A 62 -8.91 11.09 -3.87
C SER A 62 -9.35 11.73 -5.18
N ALA A 63 -10.66 11.83 -5.42
CA ALA A 63 -11.21 12.50 -6.61
C ALA A 63 -10.90 14.00 -6.64
N ALA A 64 -10.85 14.66 -5.48
CA ALA A 64 -10.56 16.08 -5.38
C ALA A 64 -9.10 16.42 -5.66
N PHE A 65 -8.15 15.55 -5.26
CA PHE A 65 -6.73 15.85 -5.35
C PHE A 65 -6.07 15.29 -6.60
N SER A 66 -6.37 14.05 -6.96
CA SER A 66 -5.86 13.48 -8.21
C SER A 66 -6.70 12.30 -8.68
N LYS A 67 -7.14 12.38 -9.93
CA LYS A 67 -7.85 11.28 -10.58
C LYS A 67 -6.97 10.02 -10.75
N GLU A 68 -5.65 10.16 -10.69
CA GLU A 68 -4.71 9.05 -10.81
C GLU A 68 -4.77 8.11 -9.61
N TYR A 69 -5.14 8.62 -8.42
CA TYR A 69 -5.12 7.85 -7.17
C TYR A 69 -6.50 7.34 -6.72
N ILE A 70 -7.54 7.60 -7.47
CA ILE A 70 -8.88 7.09 -7.14
C ILE A 70 -9.09 5.66 -7.67
N GLY A 71 -8.29 5.21 -8.64
CA GLY A 71 -8.51 3.96 -9.36
C GLY A 71 -8.69 2.75 -8.45
N SER A 72 -7.79 2.55 -7.49
CA SER A 72 -7.87 1.45 -6.51
C SER A 72 -9.13 1.50 -5.63
N LEU A 73 -9.66 2.69 -5.37
CA LEU A 73 -10.89 2.90 -4.58
C LEU A 73 -12.18 2.68 -5.38
N LEU A 74 -12.10 2.44 -6.68
CA LEU A 74 -13.26 2.23 -7.55
C LEU A 74 -13.57 0.75 -7.84
N HIS A 75 -12.81 -0.19 -7.28
CA HIS A 75 -13.13 -1.61 -7.40
C HIS A 75 -14.57 -1.88 -6.97
N GLU A 76 -15.26 -2.74 -7.72
CA GLU A 76 -16.62 -3.17 -7.38
C GLU A 76 -16.61 -4.00 -6.10
N GLY A 77 -17.67 -3.90 -5.31
CA GLY A 77 -17.83 -4.69 -4.09
C GLY A 77 -17.04 -4.22 -2.87
N LEU A 78 -16.30 -3.09 -2.95
CA LEU A 78 -15.63 -2.54 -1.78
C LEU A 78 -16.63 -2.12 -0.71
N THR A 79 -16.41 -2.58 0.51
CA THR A 79 -17.20 -2.24 1.70
C THR A 79 -16.48 -1.27 2.63
N ASP A 80 -15.15 -1.28 2.59
CA ASP A 80 -14.27 -0.52 3.46
C ASP A 80 -12.96 -0.14 2.74
N VAL A 81 -12.09 0.58 3.43
CA VAL A 81 -10.72 0.90 2.96
C VAL A 81 -9.67 0.01 3.63
N GLU A 82 -10.09 -1.05 4.27
CA GLU A 82 -9.28 -2.00 5.03
C GLU A 82 -9.09 -3.31 4.25
N THR A 83 -9.55 -4.42 4.83
CA THR A 83 -9.34 -5.75 4.25
C THR A 83 -9.98 -5.90 2.88
N SER A 84 -11.23 -5.44 2.69
CA SER A 84 -11.89 -5.59 1.38
C SER A 84 -11.17 -4.80 0.29
N PHE A 85 -10.61 -3.65 0.64
CA PHE A 85 -9.83 -2.82 -0.27
C PHE A 85 -8.53 -3.51 -0.71
N PHE A 86 -7.73 -4.02 0.24
CA PHE A 86 -6.46 -4.68 -0.12
C PHE A 86 -6.69 -6.00 -0.85
N GLU A 87 -7.70 -6.78 -0.47
CA GLU A 87 -8.07 -7.99 -1.21
C GLU A 87 -8.41 -7.68 -2.67
N ALA A 88 -9.21 -6.65 -2.92
CA ALA A 88 -9.56 -6.24 -4.27
C ALA A 88 -8.36 -5.69 -5.05
N ASN A 89 -7.55 -4.85 -4.41
CA ASN A 89 -6.39 -4.20 -5.03
C ASN A 89 -5.29 -5.19 -5.43
N LEU A 90 -5.11 -6.26 -4.66
CA LEU A 90 -4.08 -7.27 -4.89
C LEU A 90 -4.59 -8.48 -5.70
N SER A 91 -5.90 -8.65 -5.87
CA SER A 91 -6.52 -9.85 -6.44
C SER A 91 -5.96 -10.24 -7.83
N ALA A 92 -5.74 -9.25 -8.69
CA ALA A 92 -5.23 -9.47 -10.04
C ALA A 92 -3.76 -9.94 -10.03
N ALA A 93 -2.93 -9.36 -9.15
CA ALA A 93 -1.54 -9.78 -8.97
C ALA A 93 -1.44 -11.20 -8.39
N ILE A 94 -2.27 -11.50 -7.38
CA ILE A 94 -2.37 -12.84 -6.77
C ILE A 94 -2.75 -13.86 -7.83
N SER A 95 -3.82 -13.60 -8.60
CA SER A 95 -4.26 -14.51 -9.67
C SER A 95 -3.21 -14.73 -10.77
N ALA A 96 -2.45 -13.68 -11.13
CA ALA A 96 -1.37 -13.78 -12.11
C ALA A 96 -0.21 -14.63 -11.58
N ALA A 97 0.16 -14.48 -10.32
CA ALA A 97 1.20 -15.24 -9.65
C ALA A 97 0.81 -16.72 -9.51
N GLU A 98 -0.41 -17.02 -9.06
CA GLU A 98 -0.96 -18.37 -8.96
C GLU A 98 -1.01 -19.07 -10.31
N LYS A 99 -1.42 -18.35 -11.37
CA LYS A 99 -1.48 -18.90 -12.74
C LYS A 99 -0.13 -19.44 -13.21
N TYR A 100 0.95 -18.83 -12.80
CA TYR A 100 2.31 -19.17 -13.24
C TYR A 100 3.13 -19.89 -12.15
N ASP A 101 2.55 -20.17 -10.99
CA ASP A 101 3.23 -20.74 -9.82
C ASP A 101 4.49 -19.95 -9.45
N VAL A 102 4.35 -18.61 -9.36
CA VAL A 102 5.44 -17.68 -9.07
C VAL A 102 5.16 -16.96 -7.74
N PRO A 103 6.13 -16.91 -6.81
CA PRO A 103 5.99 -16.14 -5.57
C PRO A 103 5.77 -14.65 -5.84
N LEU A 104 4.96 -14.00 -5.00
CA LEU A 104 4.81 -12.54 -4.94
C LEU A 104 5.68 -11.94 -3.85
N TYR A 105 6.21 -10.75 -4.11
CA TYR A 105 6.98 -9.96 -3.16
C TYR A 105 6.63 -8.48 -3.25
N CYS A 106 6.11 -7.91 -2.17
CA CYS A 106 5.93 -6.47 -2.05
C CYS A 106 7.25 -5.85 -1.60
N SER A 107 8.03 -5.32 -2.54
CA SER A 107 9.37 -4.79 -2.27
C SER A 107 9.38 -3.40 -1.64
N GLU A 108 8.24 -2.71 -1.67
CA GLU A 108 8.05 -1.43 -0.97
C GLU A 108 6.62 -1.27 -0.51
N TYR A 109 6.44 -0.93 0.75
CA TYR A 109 5.17 -0.45 1.33
C TYR A 109 5.47 0.36 2.59
N GLY A 110 4.63 1.34 2.90
CA GLY A 110 4.89 2.20 4.05
C GLY A 110 3.94 3.38 4.15
N VAL A 111 4.09 4.13 5.24
CA VAL A 111 3.29 5.30 5.56
C VAL A 111 4.21 6.46 5.92
N ILE A 112 3.94 7.63 5.36
CA ILE A 112 4.68 8.86 5.60
C ILE A 112 4.57 9.31 7.07
N HIS A 113 5.63 9.93 7.63
CA HIS A 113 5.71 10.35 9.03
C HIS A 113 4.61 11.32 9.47
N GLN A 114 4.06 12.10 8.52
CA GLN A 114 3.00 13.09 8.78
C GLN A 114 1.63 12.46 9.05
N ALA A 115 1.47 11.16 8.83
CA ALA A 115 0.27 10.43 9.26
C ALA A 115 0.26 10.25 10.79
N ASP A 116 -0.94 10.19 11.38
CA ASP A 116 -1.01 9.90 12.82
C ASP A 116 -0.59 8.45 13.12
N LEU A 117 -0.02 8.24 14.31
CA LEU A 117 0.61 6.99 14.67
C LEU A 117 -0.38 5.83 14.85
N GLU A 118 -1.61 6.11 15.28
CA GLU A 118 -2.64 5.10 15.46
C GLU A 118 -3.13 4.59 14.10
N SER A 119 -3.44 5.51 13.20
CA SER A 119 -3.77 5.20 11.79
C SER A 119 -2.64 4.47 11.08
N THR A 120 -1.39 4.88 11.32
CA THR A 120 -0.21 4.20 10.75
C THR A 120 -0.13 2.74 11.21
N LEU A 121 -0.28 2.48 12.51
CA LEU A 121 -0.28 1.13 13.05
C LEU A 121 -1.42 0.29 12.46
N HIS A 122 -2.62 0.85 12.38
CA HIS A 122 -3.79 0.16 11.84
C HIS A 122 -3.59 -0.22 10.37
N TRP A 123 -3.02 0.69 9.58
CA TRP A 123 -2.71 0.41 8.17
C TRP A 123 -1.71 -0.76 8.03
N TYR A 124 -0.62 -0.74 8.81
CA TYR A 124 0.34 -1.86 8.80
C TYR A 124 -0.29 -3.18 9.24
N GLN A 125 -1.15 -3.17 10.26
CA GLN A 125 -1.87 -4.37 10.70
C GLN A 125 -2.76 -4.94 9.59
N THR A 126 -3.51 -4.07 8.92
CA THR A 126 -4.44 -4.47 7.87
C THR A 126 -3.72 -5.07 6.66
N ILE A 127 -2.73 -4.36 6.12
CA ILE A 127 -2.00 -4.85 4.93
C ILE A 127 -1.18 -6.10 5.23
N SER A 128 -0.56 -6.17 6.43
CA SER A 128 0.23 -7.35 6.82
C SER A 128 -0.63 -8.59 6.97
N ALA A 129 -1.86 -8.45 7.50
CA ALA A 129 -2.80 -9.57 7.58
C ALA A 129 -3.17 -10.12 6.19
N VAL A 130 -3.32 -9.24 5.18
CA VAL A 130 -3.58 -9.65 3.80
C VAL A 130 -2.34 -10.32 3.19
N PHE A 131 -1.15 -9.76 3.41
CA PHE A 131 0.10 -10.37 2.94
C PHE A 131 0.33 -11.76 3.55
N GLU A 132 0.08 -11.94 4.85
CA GLU A 132 0.18 -13.26 5.51
C GLU A 132 -0.82 -14.26 4.91
N LYS A 133 -2.08 -13.85 4.73
CA LYS A 133 -3.13 -14.69 4.16
C LYS A 133 -2.75 -15.24 2.78
N HIS A 134 -2.10 -14.42 1.95
CA HIS A 134 -1.73 -14.77 0.57
C HIS A 134 -0.26 -15.17 0.41
N HIS A 135 0.47 -15.36 1.51
CA HIS A 135 1.89 -15.73 1.51
C HIS A 135 2.77 -14.78 0.69
N ILE A 136 2.48 -13.48 0.72
CA ILE A 136 3.24 -12.45 0.01
C ILE A 136 4.43 -12.04 0.87
N GLY A 137 5.65 -12.24 0.35
CA GLY A 137 6.87 -11.70 0.95
C GLY A 137 6.89 -10.18 0.88
N ARG A 138 7.57 -9.51 1.84
CA ARG A 138 7.51 -8.04 1.92
C ARG A 138 8.77 -7.39 2.48
N ALA A 139 9.00 -6.13 2.11
CA ALA A 139 9.98 -5.24 2.74
C ALA A 139 9.39 -3.84 2.86
N ALA A 140 9.39 -3.30 4.08
CA ALA A 140 8.90 -1.95 4.32
C ALA A 140 9.86 -0.89 3.76
N TRP A 141 9.31 0.16 3.19
CA TRP A 141 10.01 1.37 2.85
C TRP A 141 9.78 2.40 3.96
N THR A 142 10.79 2.81 4.73
CA THR A 142 12.18 2.37 4.62
C THR A 142 12.77 2.22 6.03
N TYR A 143 13.99 1.72 6.14
CA TYR A 143 14.68 1.61 7.43
C TYR A 143 14.88 2.98 8.09
N LYS A 144 15.35 3.99 7.30
CA LYS A 144 15.67 5.33 7.81
C LYS A 144 15.51 6.41 6.74
N GLU A 145 15.11 7.60 7.17
CA GLU A 145 14.98 8.81 6.32
C GLU A 145 13.88 8.69 5.24
N MET A 146 13.91 9.51 4.20
CA MET A 146 12.99 9.51 3.06
C MET A 146 11.52 9.74 3.45
N ASP A 147 11.24 10.44 4.56
CA ASP A 147 9.91 10.70 5.12
C ASP A 147 9.11 9.46 5.57
N PHE A 148 9.70 8.25 5.47
CA PHE A 148 9.10 6.96 5.79
C PHE A 148 9.93 6.10 6.76
N GLY A 149 11.06 6.62 7.25
CA GLY A 149 12.03 5.83 8.01
C GLY A 149 11.47 5.28 9.32
N LEU A 150 11.36 3.96 9.43
CA LEU A 150 10.81 3.28 10.62
C LEU A 150 11.66 3.47 11.87
N THR A 151 12.94 3.84 11.72
CA THR A 151 13.86 4.13 12.83
C THR A 151 14.05 5.60 13.11
N ASP A 152 13.33 6.48 12.41
CA ASP A 152 13.37 7.91 12.65
C ASP A 152 12.58 8.30 13.90
N ALA A 153 12.89 9.45 14.49
CA ALA A 153 12.31 9.88 15.76
C ALA A 153 10.77 9.94 15.71
N GLU A 154 10.21 10.33 14.57
CA GLU A 154 8.79 10.43 14.30
C GLU A 154 8.08 9.07 14.35
N ALA A 155 8.74 8.01 13.90
CA ALA A 155 8.19 6.66 13.85
C ALA A 155 8.41 5.85 15.12
N LEU A 156 9.40 6.21 15.98
CA LEU A 156 9.76 5.45 17.16
C LEU A 156 8.59 5.05 18.07
N PRO A 157 7.57 5.92 18.31
CA PRO A 157 6.45 5.56 19.19
C PRO A 157 5.60 4.39 18.67
N VAL A 158 5.57 4.15 17.36
CA VAL A 158 4.78 3.09 16.73
C VAL A 158 5.65 1.92 16.28
N MET A 159 6.93 2.13 16.07
CA MET A 159 7.86 1.18 15.46
C MET A 159 7.89 -0.17 16.18
N GLN A 160 7.90 -0.19 17.51
CA GLN A 160 7.89 -1.45 18.28
C GLN A 160 6.66 -2.32 18.03
N LYS A 161 5.53 -1.70 17.65
CA LYS A 161 4.28 -2.38 17.32
C LYS A 161 4.23 -2.78 15.84
N VAL A 162 4.88 -2.02 14.97
CA VAL A 162 4.97 -2.30 13.54
C VAL A 162 5.99 -3.40 13.24
N LEU A 163 7.13 -3.39 13.94
CA LEU A 163 8.22 -4.35 13.69
C LEU A 163 7.80 -5.84 13.63
N PRO A 164 6.92 -6.34 14.51
CA PRO A 164 6.45 -7.72 14.42
C PRO A 164 5.54 -8.01 13.22
N LEU A 165 5.10 -6.96 12.50
CA LEU A 165 4.22 -7.06 11.32
C LEU A 165 5.02 -7.05 10.01
N LEU A 166 6.31 -6.73 10.05
CA LEU A 166 7.20 -6.70 8.88
C LEU A 166 7.76 -8.10 8.55
#